data_257303e6c802cd7035dea0ce067ff750
#
_entry.id   257303e6c802cd7035dea0ce067ff750
#
_cell.length_a   1.000
_cell.length_b   1.000
_cell.length_c   1.000
_cell.angle_alpha   90.00
_cell.angle_beta   90.00
_cell.angle_gamma   90.00
#
_symmetry.space_group_name_H-M   'P 1'
#
loop_
_entity.id
_entity.type
_entity.pdbx_description
1 polymer ?
#
loop_
_entity_poly.entity_id
_entity_poly.type
_entity_poly.pdbx_seq_one_letter_code
_entity_poly.pdbx_strand_id
1 'polypeptide(L)' 'MTPKIIKETEPHIRQRYHFAASAFVRMWGHSSLHDHKIVDFCVEWAHREENAPLDDKVLDQYFYYEFKTWRGY' A
#
# COMPACT_ATOMS: atom_id res chain seq x y z
N MET A 1 11.41 13.15 -11.90
CA MET A 1 11.34 12.29 -10.70
C MET A 1 9.90 11.87 -10.45
N THR A 2 9.69 10.65 -10.13
CA THR A 2 8.34 10.18 -9.86
C THR A 2 8.09 10.12 -8.35
N PRO A 3 6.97 10.69 -7.89
CA PRO A 3 6.66 10.61 -6.47
C PRO A 3 6.22 9.22 -6.02
N LYS A 4 6.08 8.29 -6.96
CA LYS A 4 5.62 6.95 -6.63
C LYS A 4 6.74 6.03 -6.21
N ILE A 5 7.98 6.46 -6.28
CA ILE A 5 9.11 5.63 -5.89
C ILE A 5 9.33 5.74 -4.38
N ILE A 6 9.40 4.61 -3.72
CA ILE A 6 9.66 4.57 -2.28
C ILE A 6 11.16 4.53 -2.07
N LYS A 7 11.67 5.49 -1.33
CA LYS A 7 13.09 5.61 -1.09
C LYS A 7 13.54 4.62 -0.05
N GLU A 8 14.77 4.12 -0.24
CA GLU A 8 15.36 3.20 0.72
C GLU A 8 15.52 3.82 2.09
N THR A 9 15.67 5.14 2.14
CA THR A 9 15.89 5.84 3.39
C THR A 9 14.61 6.02 4.21
N GLU A 10 13.49 5.53 3.70
CA GLU A 10 12.22 5.68 4.41
C GLU A 10 11.62 4.32 4.73
N PRO A 11 12.27 3.58 5.65
CA PRO A 11 11.82 2.21 5.93
C PRO A 11 10.41 2.14 6.50
N HIS A 12 9.97 3.17 7.23
CA HIS A 12 8.62 3.16 7.78
C HIS A 12 7.57 3.23 6.66
N ILE A 13 7.86 3.95 5.59
CA ILE A 13 6.96 4.00 4.44
C ILE A 13 7.02 2.69 3.70
N ARG A 14 8.21 2.12 3.56
CA ARG A 14 8.36 0.86 2.85
C ARG A 14 7.63 -0.27 3.56
N GLN A 15 7.65 -0.29 4.87
CA GLN A 15 6.93 -1.31 5.62
C GLN A 15 5.43 -1.25 5.33
N ARG A 16 4.88 -0.06 5.24
CA ARG A 16 3.46 0.10 4.93
C ARG A 16 3.17 -0.25 3.48
N TYR A 17 4.08 0.08 2.59
CA TYR A 17 3.94 -0.34 1.21
C TYR A 17 3.87 -1.87 1.11
N HIS A 18 4.79 -2.54 1.78
CA HIS A 18 4.80 -4.01 1.76
C HIS A 18 3.53 -4.58 2.34
N PHE A 19 2.99 -3.95 3.36
CA PHE A 19 1.73 -4.39 3.92
C PHE A 19 0.62 -4.33 2.88
N ALA A 20 0.51 -3.21 2.20
CA ALA A 20 -0.54 -3.05 1.18
C ALA A 20 -0.32 -4.01 0.01
N ALA A 21 0.92 -4.13 -0.45
CA ALA A 21 1.22 -5.04 -1.55
C ALA A 21 0.90 -6.48 -1.17
N SER A 22 1.21 -6.88 0.06
CA SER A 22 0.88 -8.22 0.53
C SER A 22 -0.62 -8.45 0.56
N ALA A 23 -1.38 -7.42 0.92
CA ALA A 23 -2.84 -7.54 0.93
C ALA A 23 -3.38 -7.81 -0.48
N PHE A 24 -2.86 -7.09 -1.48
CA PHE A 24 -3.27 -7.33 -2.85
C PHE A 24 -2.88 -8.72 -3.33
N VAL A 25 -1.69 -9.17 -2.96
CA VAL A 25 -1.25 -10.52 -3.34
C VAL A 25 -2.16 -11.56 -2.73
N ARG A 26 -2.56 -11.38 -1.48
CA ARG A 26 -3.48 -12.33 -0.85
C ARG A 26 -4.84 -12.35 -1.52
N MET A 27 -5.30 -11.20 -1.99
CA MET A 27 -6.62 -11.12 -2.63
C MET A 27 -6.60 -11.59 -4.08
N TRP A 28 -5.59 -11.18 -4.82
CA TRP A 28 -5.61 -11.34 -6.29
C TRP A 28 -4.38 -12.02 -6.87
N GLY A 29 -3.41 -12.42 -6.02
CA GLY A 29 -2.23 -13.11 -6.49
C GLY A 29 -1.08 -12.17 -6.81
N HIS A 30 0.09 -12.77 -7.04
CA HIS A 30 1.31 -12.00 -7.28
C HIS A 30 1.24 -11.13 -8.53
N SER A 31 0.50 -11.57 -9.54
CA SER A 31 0.42 -10.82 -10.77
C SER A 31 -0.26 -9.47 -10.60
N SER A 32 -0.98 -9.27 -9.51
CA SER A 32 -1.61 -7.97 -9.26
C SER A 32 -0.58 -6.85 -9.18
N LEU A 33 0.64 -7.16 -8.74
CA LEU A 33 1.67 -6.14 -8.60
C LEU A 33 2.28 -5.71 -9.92
N HIS A 34 1.84 -6.29 -11.03
CA HIS A 34 2.23 -5.82 -12.36
C HIS A 34 1.30 -4.70 -12.85
N ASP A 35 0.25 -4.40 -12.12
CA ASP A 35 -0.70 -3.39 -12.52
C ASP A 35 -0.32 -2.04 -11.90
N HIS A 36 -0.13 -1.05 -12.76
CA HIS A 36 0.26 0.29 -12.32
C HIS A 36 -0.71 0.89 -11.31
N LYS A 37 -2.00 0.67 -11.51
CA LYS A 37 -3.01 1.25 -10.64
C LYS A 37 -2.87 0.69 -9.23
N ILE A 38 -2.60 -0.60 -9.13
CA ILE A 38 -2.45 -1.23 -7.82
C ILE A 38 -1.19 -0.75 -7.14
N VAL A 39 -0.08 -0.71 -7.88
CA VAL A 39 1.17 -0.24 -7.32
C VAL A 39 1.05 1.21 -6.87
N ASP A 40 0.42 2.05 -7.69
CA ASP A 40 0.21 3.45 -7.32
C ASP A 40 -0.62 3.57 -6.06
N PHE A 41 -1.67 2.78 -5.95
CA PHE A 41 -2.47 2.80 -4.72
C PHE A 41 -1.62 2.44 -3.51
N CYS A 42 -0.81 1.39 -3.62
CA CYS A 42 0.02 0.94 -2.50
C CYS A 42 1.01 2.02 -2.08
N VAL A 43 1.65 2.66 -3.05
CA VAL A 43 2.63 3.69 -2.75
C VAL A 43 1.97 4.91 -2.10
N GLU A 44 0.85 5.36 -2.66
CA GLU A 44 0.16 6.51 -2.10
C GLU A 44 -0.40 6.21 -0.72
N TRP A 45 -0.93 5.02 -0.54
CA TRP A 45 -1.44 4.61 0.76
C TRP A 45 -0.32 4.60 1.79
N ALA A 46 0.86 4.07 1.41
CA ALA A 46 1.98 4.00 2.31
C ALA A 46 2.41 5.38 2.78
N HIS A 47 2.42 6.36 1.87
CA HIS A 47 2.78 7.72 2.23
C HIS A 47 1.71 8.36 3.11
N ARG A 48 0.46 8.09 2.80
CA ARG A 48 -0.65 8.66 3.57
C ARG A 48 -0.64 8.16 5.01
N GLU A 49 -0.30 6.89 5.19
CA GLU A 49 -0.34 6.27 6.51
C GLU A 49 1.04 6.15 7.14
N GLU A 50 1.96 7.03 6.75
CA GLU A 50 3.34 6.92 7.24
C GLU A 50 3.45 7.08 8.76
N ASN A 51 2.49 7.76 9.37
CA ASN A 51 2.48 7.97 10.82
C ASN A 51 1.55 7.03 11.56
N ALA A 52 0.90 6.12 10.86
CA ALA A 52 0.01 5.18 11.53
C ALA A 52 0.83 4.16 12.31
N PRO A 53 0.29 3.66 13.43
CA PRO A 53 1.00 2.62 14.19
C PRO A 53 1.26 1.40 13.33
N LEU A 54 2.42 0.77 13.55
CA LEU A 54 2.76 -0.46 12.85
C LEU A 54 2.10 -1.64 13.58
N ASP A 55 0.80 -1.68 13.48
CA ASP A 55 -0.02 -2.72 14.07
C ASP A 55 -0.88 -3.30 12.97
N ASP A 56 -0.80 -4.61 12.78
CA ASP A 56 -1.48 -5.25 11.66
C ASP A 56 -2.98 -4.98 11.66
N LYS A 57 -3.60 -4.95 12.84
CA LYS A 57 -5.04 -4.71 12.89
C LYS A 57 -5.39 -3.29 12.47
N VAL A 58 -4.59 -2.34 12.92
CA VAL A 58 -4.83 -0.94 12.58
C VAL A 58 -4.58 -0.72 11.10
N LEU A 59 -3.49 -1.27 10.58
CA LEU A 59 -3.16 -1.11 9.17
C LEU A 59 -4.20 -1.79 8.28
N ASP A 60 -4.73 -2.94 8.71
CA ASP A 60 -5.80 -3.59 7.97
C ASP A 60 -7.02 -2.70 7.86
N GLN A 61 -7.43 -2.09 8.96
CA GLN A 61 -8.59 -1.24 8.94
C GLN A 61 -8.40 -0.06 8.00
N TYR A 62 -7.24 0.58 8.08
CA TYR A 62 -6.96 1.72 7.21
C TYR A 62 -6.90 1.29 5.75
N PHE A 63 -6.26 0.15 5.48
CA PHE A 63 -6.14 -0.34 4.12
C PHE A 63 -7.50 -0.62 3.50
N TYR A 64 -8.33 -1.37 4.20
CA TYR A 64 -9.62 -1.75 3.63
C TYR A 64 -10.58 -0.57 3.52
N TYR A 65 -10.47 0.37 4.44
CA TYR A 65 -11.28 1.59 4.34
C TYR A 65 -10.94 2.34 3.05
N GLU A 66 -9.67 2.53 2.79
CA GLU A 66 -9.23 3.23 1.59
C GLU A 66 -9.51 2.41 0.34
N PHE A 67 -9.31 1.12 0.44
CA PHE A 67 -9.54 0.23 -0.70
C PHE A 67 -10.99 0.29 -1.15
N LYS A 68 -11.92 0.34 -0.22
CA LYS A 68 -13.33 0.42 -0.57
C LYS A 68 -13.66 1.64 -1.41
N THR A 69 -13.03 2.76 -1.10
CA THR A 69 -13.29 4.00 -1.84
C THR A 69 -12.48 4.08 -3.11
N TRP A 70 -11.34 3.41 -3.15
CA TRP A 70 -10.46 3.51 -4.31
C TRP A 70 -11.07 2.83 -5.53
N ARG A 71 -11.37 1.57 -5.43
CA ARG A 71 -12.04 0.82 -6.48
C ARG A 71 -11.53 1.19 -7.87
N GLY A 72 -10.23 1.02 -8.08
CA GLY A 72 -9.62 1.36 -9.36
C GLY A 72 -10.15 0.57 -10.55
N TYR A 73 -10.91 -0.44 -10.28
CA TYR A 73 -11.51 -1.28 -11.32
C TYR A 73 -13.00 -1.22 -11.27
#